data_41abf2f8e4031b5aff78d58e55a0bf4a
#
_entry.id   41abf2f8e4031b5aff78d58e55a0bf4a
#
_cell.length_a   1.000
_cell.length_b   1.000
_cell.length_c   1.000
_cell.angle_alpha   90.00
_cell.angle_beta   90.00
_cell.angle_gamma   90.00
#
_symmetry.space_group_name_H-M   'P 1'
#
loop_
_entity.id
_entity.type
_entity.pdbx_description
1 polymer ?
#
loop_
_entity_poly.entity_id
_entity_poly.type
_entity_poly.pdbx_seq_one_letter_code
_entity_poly.pdbx_strand_id
1 'polypeptide(L)'
;MKSVLTLIATVLALSACGGGGSNTPNASDAALAAFVDTTNVAGTGFPWFGQFPGVVKRWALPVPVKTNGDARAVVAMDAIESKLGYTVFDRTSIAATANSAVARGIVFSQGTSFLPPGANPQSFCANVASGPNVGGYPGSFVQAPGTISTKLYVNLDNPQCTASPDIVIHELGHALGMGSHFEGFGDSSGAISSNFWSVLATLYSNAAGTPRSNIVIKRAN
;
A
#
# COMPACT_ATOMS: atom_id res chain seq x y z
N MET A 1 -54.56 27.85 -30.62
CA MET A 1 -53.74 27.05 -29.67
C MET A 1 -52.46 26.67 -30.40
N LYS A 2 -51.33 27.31 -30.05
CA LYS A 2 -50.04 27.08 -30.68
C LYS A 2 -49.16 26.35 -29.65
N SER A 3 -48.85 25.09 -29.95
CA SER A 3 -47.91 24.28 -29.11
C SER A 3 -46.48 24.66 -29.43
N VAL A 4 -45.74 25.09 -28.40
CA VAL A 4 -44.30 25.34 -28.47
C VAL A 4 -43.60 24.06 -28.07
N LEU A 5 -42.83 23.49 -29.02
CA LEU A 5 -42.00 22.31 -28.80
C LEU A 5 -40.66 22.78 -28.30
N THR A 6 -40.31 22.53 -27.02
CA THR A 6 -39.04 22.84 -26.46
C THR A 6 -38.04 21.70 -26.72
N LEU A 7 -37.04 21.97 -27.53
CA LEU A 7 -35.98 21.05 -27.87
C LEU A 7 -34.92 21.09 -26.73
N ILE A 8 -34.80 20.02 -25.96
CA ILE A 8 -33.72 19.88 -24.96
C ILE A 8 -32.51 19.30 -25.69
N ALA A 9 -31.51 20.11 -25.86
CA ALA A 9 -30.19 19.66 -26.36
C ALA A 9 -29.39 19.03 -25.22
N THR A 10 -29.24 17.70 -25.25
CA THR A 10 -28.37 16.96 -24.34
C THR A 10 -26.94 17.10 -24.85
N VAL A 11 -26.12 17.87 -24.14
CA VAL A 11 -24.67 17.94 -24.40
C VAL A 11 -24.04 16.71 -23.80
N LEU A 12 -23.62 15.75 -24.63
CA LEU A 12 -22.74 14.67 -24.24
C LEU A 12 -21.32 15.27 -24.11
N ALA A 13 -20.85 15.42 -22.90
CA ALA A 13 -19.43 15.66 -22.63
C ALA A 13 -18.65 14.36 -22.88
N LEU A 14 -17.93 14.30 -24.00
CA LEU A 14 -16.91 13.28 -24.21
C LEU A 14 -15.74 13.61 -23.27
N SER A 15 -15.59 12.87 -22.18
CA SER A 15 -14.37 12.87 -21.40
C SER A 15 -13.29 12.12 -22.20
N ALA A 16 -12.36 12.87 -22.78
CA ALA A 16 -11.16 12.34 -23.39
C ALA A 16 -10.35 11.60 -22.34
N CYS A 17 -10.08 10.30 -22.55
CA CYS A 17 -9.07 9.53 -21.86
C CYS A 17 -7.69 10.09 -22.22
N GLY A 18 -7.23 11.12 -21.52
CA GLY A 18 -5.85 11.58 -21.52
C GLY A 18 -5.14 10.94 -20.33
N GLY A 19 -4.06 10.18 -20.58
CA GLY A 19 -3.17 9.71 -19.53
C GLY A 19 -2.62 10.89 -18.73
N GLY A 20 -3.18 11.12 -17.54
CA GLY A 20 -2.79 12.19 -16.63
C GLY A 20 -2.64 11.59 -15.24
N GLY A 21 -1.58 11.99 -14.58
CA GLY A 21 -1.36 11.65 -13.18
C GLY A 21 -2.61 11.94 -12.35
N SER A 22 -2.83 11.15 -11.34
CA SER A 22 -4.00 11.21 -10.46
C SER A 22 -4.18 12.64 -9.94
N ASN A 23 -5.25 13.30 -10.40
CA ASN A 23 -5.68 14.62 -9.91
C ASN A 23 -6.39 14.53 -8.54
N THR A 24 -6.09 13.52 -7.74
CA THR A 24 -6.64 13.43 -6.38
C THR A 24 -6.19 14.64 -5.59
N PRO A 25 -7.10 15.49 -5.10
CA PRO A 25 -6.74 16.66 -4.33
C PRO A 25 -5.94 16.29 -3.08
N ASN A 26 -5.01 17.16 -2.68
CA ASN A 26 -4.32 17.00 -1.40
C ASN A 26 -5.35 17.03 -0.25
N ALA A 27 -5.45 15.94 0.47
CA ALA A 27 -6.33 15.84 1.62
C ALA A 27 -5.92 16.86 2.71
N SER A 28 -6.90 17.34 3.48
CA SER A 28 -6.64 18.12 4.69
C SER A 28 -5.94 17.26 5.74
N ASP A 29 -5.32 17.88 6.76
CA ASP A 29 -4.70 17.13 7.85
C ASP A 29 -5.72 16.26 8.61
N ALA A 30 -6.96 16.74 8.75
CA ALA A 30 -8.04 15.95 9.35
C ALA A 30 -8.39 14.71 8.50
N ALA A 31 -8.43 14.85 7.17
CA ALA A 31 -8.66 13.71 6.28
C ALA A 31 -7.47 12.74 6.28
N LEU A 32 -6.23 13.25 6.28
CA LEU A 32 -5.04 12.40 6.43
C LEU A 32 -5.04 11.63 7.75
N ALA A 33 -5.43 12.28 8.85
CA ALA A 33 -5.57 11.61 10.15
C ALA A 33 -6.62 10.48 10.10
N ALA A 34 -7.74 10.70 9.42
CA ALA A 34 -8.76 9.67 9.21
C ALA A 34 -8.24 8.53 8.34
N PHE A 35 -7.46 8.80 7.30
CA PHE A 35 -6.83 7.77 6.47
C PHE A 35 -5.82 6.93 7.28
N VAL A 36 -4.96 7.58 8.06
CA VAL A 36 -4.01 6.89 8.96
C VAL A 36 -4.76 6.01 9.96
N ASP A 37 -5.84 6.52 10.53
CA ASP A 37 -6.65 5.76 11.47
C ASP A 37 -7.25 4.52 10.81
N THR A 38 -7.94 4.68 9.70
CA THR A 38 -8.61 3.59 8.98
C THR A 38 -7.62 2.54 8.47
N THR A 39 -6.51 2.99 7.89
CA THR A 39 -5.58 2.06 7.24
C THR A 39 -4.65 1.35 8.22
N ASN A 40 -4.39 1.91 9.41
CA ASN A 40 -3.39 1.38 10.32
C ASN A 40 -3.84 1.32 11.79
N VAL A 41 -4.31 2.42 12.37
CA VAL A 41 -4.42 2.57 13.83
C VAL A 41 -5.66 1.88 14.38
N ALA A 42 -6.81 2.03 13.74
CA ALA A 42 -8.07 1.42 14.17
C ALA A 42 -8.08 -0.10 14.06
N GLY A 43 -7.26 -0.65 13.18
CA GLY A 43 -7.18 -2.10 12.97
C GLY A 43 -8.36 -2.68 12.19
N THR A 44 -9.13 -1.86 11.50
CA THR A 44 -10.24 -2.30 10.65
C THR A 44 -9.71 -2.68 9.26
N GLY A 45 -10.20 -3.77 8.69
CA GLY A 45 -9.92 -4.17 7.32
C GLY A 45 -8.88 -5.28 7.12
N PHE A 46 -7.90 -5.41 8.01
CA PHE A 46 -6.96 -6.53 8.00
C PHE A 46 -6.85 -7.15 9.40
N PRO A 47 -7.04 -8.46 9.57
CA PRO A 47 -7.06 -9.12 10.88
C PRO A 47 -5.80 -8.87 11.72
N TRP A 48 -4.66 -8.69 11.09
CA TRP A 48 -3.38 -8.44 11.73
C TRP A 48 -3.26 -7.04 12.37
N PHE A 49 -3.97 -6.03 11.80
CA PHE A 49 -4.01 -4.68 12.35
C PHE A 49 -4.97 -4.56 13.53
N GLY A 50 -5.86 -5.53 13.74
CA GLY A 50 -6.69 -5.63 14.93
C GLY A 50 -5.90 -5.86 16.21
N GLN A 51 -4.66 -6.33 16.10
CA GLN A 51 -3.75 -6.41 17.23
C GLN A 51 -3.26 -5.01 17.59
N PHE A 52 -3.27 -4.68 18.88
CA PHE A 52 -2.88 -3.37 19.39
C PHE A 52 -3.68 -2.21 18.77
N PRO A 53 -5.01 -2.19 18.90
CA PRO A 53 -5.83 -1.10 18.38
C PRO A 53 -5.46 0.22 19.07
N GLY A 54 -5.60 1.32 18.34
CA GLY A 54 -5.38 2.67 18.87
C GLY A 54 -3.93 3.15 18.86
N VAL A 55 -3.00 2.37 18.28
CA VAL A 55 -1.60 2.77 18.16
C VAL A 55 -1.05 2.58 16.74
N VAL A 56 -0.02 3.33 16.40
CA VAL A 56 0.71 3.20 15.13
C VAL A 56 1.42 1.85 15.06
N LYS A 57 1.22 1.16 13.94
CA LYS A 57 1.88 -0.12 13.63
C LYS A 57 2.81 0.04 12.44
N ARG A 58 4.09 -0.21 12.63
CA ARG A 58 5.10 -0.11 11.58
C ARG A 58 6.35 -0.94 11.86
N TRP A 59 7.17 -1.10 10.88
CA TRP A 59 8.49 -1.69 11.04
C TRP A 59 9.44 -0.78 11.81
N ALA A 60 10.36 -1.39 12.56
CA ALA A 60 11.60 -0.73 12.91
C ALA A 60 12.47 -0.57 11.65
N LEU A 61 13.07 0.61 11.47
CA LEU A 61 13.94 0.89 10.33
C LEU A 61 15.40 0.52 10.62
N PRO A 62 16.16 0.12 9.59
CA PRO A 62 15.68 -0.16 8.24
C PRO A 62 14.99 -1.53 8.14
N VAL A 63 14.05 -1.65 7.21
CA VAL A 63 13.27 -2.89 6.97
C VAL A 63 14.10 -3.84 6.10
N PRO A 64 14.41 -5.06 6.54
CA PRO A 64 15.08 -6.03 5.69
C PRO A 64 14.24 -6.40 4.47
N VAL A 65 14.80 -6.29 3.28
CA VAL A 65 14.10 -6.63 2.03
C VAL A 65 14.96 -7.51 1.14
N LYS A 66 14.33 -8.54 0.59
CA LYS A 66 14.89 -9.41 -0.44
C LYS A 66 14.08 -9.28 -1.72
N THR A 67 14.69 -8.72 -2.74
CA THR A 67 14.01 -8.47 -4.04
C THR A 67 13.93 -9.71 -4.94
N ASN A 68 14.73 -10.74 -4.68
CA ASN A 68 14.91 -11.90 -5.56
C ASN A 68 15.21 -11.53 -7.04
N GLY A 69 15.87 -10.38 -7.25
CA GLY A 69 16.25 -9.91 -8.57
C GLY A 69 15.15 -9.13 -9.32
N ASP A 70 13.99 -8.89 -8.72
CA ASP A 70 12.95 -8.08 -9.36
C ASP A 70 13.35 -6.59 -9.37
N ALA A 71 13.59 -6.06 -10.57
CA ALA A 71 14.01 -4.66 -10.76
C ALA A 71 12.90 -3.66 -10.34
N ARG A 72 11.63 -4.03 -10.46
CA ARG A 72 10.48 -3.19 -10.05
C ARG A 72 10.47 -2.97 -8.54
N ALA A 73 10.90 -3.99 -7.78
CA ALA A 73 11.06 -3.87 -6.33
C ALA A 73 12.09 -2.79 -5.97
N VAL A 74 13.21 -2.74 -6.69
CA VAL A 74 14.24 -1.71 -6.50
C VAL A 74 13.67 -0.33 -6.80
N VAL A 75 13.00 -0.16 -7.94
CA VAL A 75 12.39 1.11 -8.34
C VAL A 75 11.35 1.58 -7.31
N ALA A 76 10.51 0.67 -6.82
CA ALA A 76 9.51 1.01 -5.81
C ALA A 76 10.13 1.41 -4.46
N MET A 77 11.17 0.73 -4.02
CA MET A 77 11.92 1.11 -2.82
C MET A 77 12.59 2.47 -2.96
N ASP A 78 13.21 2.75 -4.11
CA ASP A 78 13.83 4.05 -4.39
C ASP A 78 12.80 5.18 -4.38
N ALA A 79 11.61 4.94 -4.97
CA ALA A 79 10.52 5.90 -4.94
C ALA A 79 10.05 6.21 -3.50
N ILE A 80 9.89 5.19 -2.67
CA ILE A 80 9.49 5.34 -1.26
C ILE A 80 10.56 6.13 -0.49
N GLU A 81 11.83 5.77 -0.60
CA GLU A 81 12.93 6.45 0.09
C GLU A 81 13.07 7.91 -0.38
N SER A 82 12.91 8.15 -1.68
CA SER A 82 12.90 9.52 -2.24
C SER A 82 11.78 10.37 -1.65
N LYS A 83 10.57 9.81 -1.52
CA LYS A 83 9.41 10.52 -0.96
C LYS A 83 9.49 10.74 0.55
N LEU A 84 10.10 9.83 1.27
CA LEU A 84 10.28 9.95 2.71
C LEU A 84 11.53 10.76 3.10
N GLY A 85 12.53 10.83 2.21
CA GLY A 85 13.76 11.59 2.40
C GLY A 85 14.82 10.92 3.27
N TYR A 86 14.71 9.62 3.50
CA TYR A 86 15.67 8.82 4.28
C TYR A 86 15.63 7.34 3.90
N THR A 87 16.65 6.59 4.30
CA THR A 87 16.75 5.14 4.10
C THR A 87 15.67 4.40 4.88
N VAL A 88 14.84 3.65 4.19
CA VAL A 88 13.77 2.83 4.75
C VAL A 88 14.13 1.35 4.72
N PHE A 89 14.87 0.91 3.71
CA PHE A 89 15.11 -0.51 3.43
C PHE A 89 16.57 -0.92 3.64
N ASP A 90 16.75 -2.06 4.31
CA ASP A 90 18.00 -2.80 4.31
C ASP A 90 17.95 -3.84 3.18
N ARG A 91 18.69 -3.57 2.12
CA ARG A 91 18.73 -4.37 0.88
C ARG A 91 19.78 -5.46 0.90
N THR A 92 20.50 -5.62 2.01
CA THR A 92 21.71 -6.46 2.09
C THR A 92 21.62 -7.59 3.09
N SER A 93 21.09 -7.35 4.28
CA SER A 93 21.17 -8.31 5.40
C SER A 93 20.54 -9.68 5.12
N ILE A 94 19.49 -9.73 4.29
CA ILE A 94 18.81 -10.98 3.92
C ILE A 94 18.96 -11.33 2.43
N ALA A 95 19.76 -10.58 1.67
CA ALA A 95 19.84 -10.76 0.21
C ALA A 95 20.30 -12.17 -0.19
N ALA A 96 21.29 -12.73 0.51
CA ALA A 96 21.82 -14.07 0.26
C ALA A 96 21.06 -15.18 1.02
N THR A 97 20.13 -14.84 1.91
CA THR A 97 19.40 -15.81 2.73
C THR A 97 18.34 -16.54 1.87
N ALA A 98 18.23 -17.85 1.97
CA ALA A 98 17.15 -18.58 1.32
C ALA A 98 15.78 -18.07 1.79
N ASN A 99 14.79 -17.94 0.90
CA ASN A 99 13.48 -17.37 1.25
C ASN A 99 12.81 -18.09 2.44
N SER A 100 12.97 -19.42 2.53
CA SER A 100 12.46 -20.21 3.65
C SER A 100 13.12 -19.88 4.98
N ALA A 101 14.41 -19.50 4.97
CA ALA A 101 15.21 -19.20 6.15
C ALA A 101 15.12 -17.73 6.59
N VAL A 102 14.51 -16.84 5.82
CA VAL A 102 14.24 -15.46 6.25
C VAL A 102 13.26 -15.51 7.42
N ALA A 103 13.69 -15.02 8.57
CA ALA A 103 12.85 -14.99 9.78
C ALA A 103 11.96 -13.74 9.83
N ARG A 104 12.47 -12.59 9.32
CA ARG A 104 11.79 -11.29 9.36
C ARG A 104 12.18 -10.47 8.14
N GLY A 105 11.26 -9.74 7.59
CA GLY A 105 11.47 -8.82 6.46
C GLY A 105 10.45 -9.01 5.35
N ILE A 106 10.63 -8.28 4.27
CA ILE A 106 9.79 -8.34 3.07
C ILE A 106 10.54 -9.15 2.00
N VAL A 107 9.90 -10.17 1.47
CA VAL A 107 10.45 -11.03 0.42
C VAL A 107 9.59 -10.88 -0.83
N PHE A 108 10.18 -10.43 -1.92
CA PHE A 108 9.49 -10.42 -3.21
C PHE A 108 9.44 -11.83 -3.79
N SER A 109 8.32 -12.19 -4.38
CA SER A 109 8.10 -13.49 -5.03
C SER A 109 7.38 -13.31 -6.36
N GLN A 110 7.73 -14.13 -7.34
CA GLN A 110 7.06 -14.14 -8.63
C GLN A 110 5.83 -15.04 -8.60
N GLY A 111 4.74 -14.53 -9.14
CA GLY A 111 3.46 -15.22 -9.23
C GLY A 111 2.60 -15.10 -7.98
N THR A 112 1.30 -14.92 -8.18
CA THR A 112 0.27 -15.10 -7.16
C THR A 112 -0.82 -16.01 -7.69
N SER A 113 -1.15 -17.05 -6.95
CA SER A 113 -2.31 -17.91 -7.21
C SER A 113 -3.54 -17.46 -6.43
N PHE A 114 -3.36 -16.52 -5.50
CA PHE A 114 -4.47 -16.00 -4.73
C PHE A 114 -5.28 -15.01 -5.56
N LEU A 115 -6.57 -15.28 -5.64
CA LEU A 115 -7.55 -14.39 -6.25
C LEU A 115 -8.71 -14.24 -5.26
N PRO A 116 -8.95 -13.04 -4.73
CA PRO A 116 -10.10 -12.82 -3.86
C PRO A 116 -11.42 -13.15 -4.59
N PRO A 117 -12.46 -13.62 -3.88
CA PRO A 117 -13.76 -13.86 -4.48
C PRO A 117 -14.27 -12.61 -5.23
N GLY A 118 -14.62 -12.78 -6.51
CA GLY A 118 -15.11 -11.72 -7.38
C GLY A 118 -14.03 -10.81 -7.97
N ALA A 119 -12.75 -10.99 -7.65
CA ALA A 119 -11.69 -10.22 -8.29
C ALA A 119 -11.48 -10.66 -9.74
N ASN A 120 -11.16 -9.69 -10.60
CA ASN A 120 -10.78 -9.97 -11.98
C ASN A 120 -9.29 -10.35 -12.04
N PRO A 121 -8.92 -11.56 -12.53
CA PRO A 121 -7.53 -11.96 -12.61
C PRO A 121 -6.68 -11.06 -13.51
N GLN A 122 -7.28 -10.35 -14.46
CA GLN A 122 -6.57 -9.41 -15.33
C GLN A 122 -6.21 -8.10 -14.63
N SER A 123 -6.79 -7.81 -13.47
CA SER A 123 -6.53 -6.60 -12.68
C SER A 123 -5.93 -6.88 -11.30
N PHE A 124 -5.94 -8.13 -10.85
CA PHE A 124 -5.33 -8.54 -9.57
C PHE A 124 -3.93 -9.10 -9.83
N CYS A 125 -2.95 -8.22 -9.95
CA CYS A 125 -1.59 -8.57 -10.39
C CYS A 125 -0.61 -8.79 -9.26
N ALA A 126 -0.99 -8.54 -8.01
CA ALA A 126 -0.10 -8.69 -6.88
C ALA A 126 -0.87 -8.82 -5.56
N ASN A 127 -0.20 -9.26 -4.50
CA ASN A 127 -0.73 -9.24 -3.14
C ASN A 127 0.38 -9.31 -2.10
N VAL A 128 0.08 -8.85 -0.89
CA VAL A 128 0.89 -9.13 0.30
C VAL A 128 0.34 -10.35 1.02
N ALA A 129 1.20 -11.28 1.41
CA ALA A 129 0.79 -12.54 2.03
C ALA A 129 1.82 -13.11 3.03
N SER A 130 1.43 -14.19 3.69
CA SER A 130 2.30 -14.95 4.60
C SER A 130 3.26 -15.92 3.89
N GLY A 131 3.05 -16.15 2.61
CA GLY A 131 3.84 -17.10 1.82
C GLY A 131 3.93 -16.72 0.35
N PRO A 132 4.81 -17.39 -0.43
CA PRO A 132 4.90 -17.19 -1.86
C PRO A 132 3.65 -17.77 -2.53
N ASN A 133 3.11 -17.08 -3.53
CA ASN A 133 2.01 -17.52 -4.39
C ASN A 133 0.70 -17.90 -3.65
N VAL A 134 0.50 -17.42 -2.43
CA VAL A 134 -0.68 -17.70 -1.61
C VAL A 134 -1.36 -16.44 -1.15
N GLY A 135 -2.63 -16.55 -0.76
CA GLY A 135 -3.35 -15.55 0.00
C GLY A 135 -3.22 -15.75 1.49
N GLY A 136 -3.74 -14.80 2.24
CA GLY A 136 -3.80 -14.83 3.69
C GLY A 136 -2.54 -14.29 4.36
N TYR A 137 -2.75 -13.80 5.56
CA TYR A 137 -1.76 -13.09 6.35
C TYR A 137 -1.37 -13.90 7.58
N PRO A 138 -0.14 -13.76 8.09
CA PRO A 138 0.23 -14.42 9.34
C PRO A 138 -0.64 -13.89 10.48
N GLY A 139 -1.15 -14.80 11.33
CA GLY A 139 -2.10 -14.46 12.40
C GLY A 139 -1.55 -13.52 13.49
N SER A 140 -0.23 -13.39 13.59
CA SER A 140 0.44 -12.58 14.60
C SER A 140 1.71 -12.00 14.04
N PHE A 141 1.66 -10.78 13.52
CA PHE A 141 2.86 -10.17 12.99
C PHE A 141 3.17 -8.77 13.52
N VAL A 142 2.28 -8.22 14.33
CA VAL A 142 2.53 -7.02 15.10
C VAL A 142 2.87 -7.42 16.53
N GLN A 143 4.01 -6.95 17.02
CA GLN A 143 4.43 -7.10 18.42
C GLN A 143 4.12 -5.84 19.22
N ALA A 144 4.00 -5.96 20.54
CA ALA A 144 3.85 -4.80 21.41
C ALA A 144 5.12 -3.91 21.35
N PRO A 145 5.00 -2.59 21.33
CA PRO A 145 3.78 -1.79 21.29
C PRO A 145 3.36 -1.35 19.86
N GLY A 146 3.35 -2.22 18.86
CA GLY A 146 2.97 -1.89 17.48
C GLY A 146 4.08 -2.10 16.45
N THR A 147 5.15 -2.78 16.81
CA THR A 147 6.23 -3.10 15.85
C THR A 147 5.83 -4.26 14.97
N ILE A 148 5.88 -4.06 13.65
CA ILE A 148 5.75 -5.17 12.69
C ILE A 148 7.04 -5.99 12.73
N SER A 149 6.92 -7.30 12.98
CA SER A 149 8.07 -8.20 13.13
C SER A 149 7.71 -9.60 12.66
N THR A 150 7.69 -9.80 11.35
CA THR A 150 7.39 -11.08 10.71
C THR A 150 8.09 -11.17 9.36
N LYS A 151 7.88 -12.27 8.64
CA LYS A 151 8.18 -12.37 7.22
C LYS A 151 6.89 -12.14 6.42
N LEU A 152 6.92 -11.17 5.50
CA LEU A 152 5.86 -10.92 4.53
C LEU A 152 6.38 -11.19 3.13
N TYR A 153 5.49 -11.70 2.28
CA TYR A 153 5.76 -11.82 0.85
C TYR A 153 4.99 -10.75 0.09
N VAL A 154 5.66 -10.10 -0.86
CA VAL A 154 5.04 -9.32 -1.92
C VAL A 154 5.09 -10.20 -3.15
N ASN A 155 3.95 -10.82 -3.47
CA ASN A 155 3.80 -11.68 -4.64
C ASN A 155 3.40 -10.82 -5.83
N LEU A 156 4.15 -10.90 -6.91
CA LEU A 156 3.95 -10.12 -8.12
C LEU A 156 3.60 -11.01 -9.29
N ASP A 157 2.73 -10.51 -10.15
CA ASP A 157 2.28 -11.15 -11.38
C ASP A 157 1.35 -12.36 -11.14
N ASN A 158 0.48 -12.59 -12.09
CA ASN A 158 -0.24 -13.83 -12.29
C ASN A 158 -0.22 -14.16 -13.79
N PRO A 159 -0.69 -15.33 -14.23
CA PRO A 159 -0.64 -15.69 -15.67
C PRO A 159 -1.37 -14.74 -16.62
N GLN A 160 -2.22 -13.85 -16.12
CA GLN A 160 -3.07 -12.95 -16.91
C GLN A 160 -2.76 -11.47 -16.67
N CYS A 161 -1.90 -11.15 -15.71
CA CYS A 161 -1.62 -9.79 -15.31
C CYS A 161 -0.18 -9.61 -14.81
N THR A 162 0.50 -8.58 -15.30
CA THR A 162 1.84 -8.18 -14.86
C THR A 162 1.73 -6.91 -14.02
N ALA A 163 2.30 -6.94 -12.81
CA ALA A 163 2.29 -5.80 -11.91
C ALA A 163 3.10 -4.62 -12.48
N SER A 164 2.46 -3.46 -12.58
CA SER A 164 3.14 -2.21 -12.91
C SER A 164 4.01 -1.72 -11.73
N PRO A 165 4.94 -0.77 -11.93
CA PRO A 165 5.67 -0.15 -10.83
C PRO A 165 4.77 0.44 -9.74
N ASP A 166 3.64 1.05 -10.11
CA ASP A 166 2.67 1.60 -9.15
C ASP A 166 1.99 0.51 -8.32
N ILE A 167 1.68 -0.64 -8.93
CA ILE A 167 1.16 -1.81 -8.19
C ILE A 167 2.21 -2.31 -7.20
N VAL A 168 3.49 -2.32 -7.56
CA VAL A 168 4.57 -2.72 -6.63
C VAL A 168 4.69 -1.75 -5.46
N ILE A 169 4.56 -0.44 -5.70
CA ILE A 169 4.52 0.58 -4.63
C ILE A 169 3.29 0.37 -3.74
N HIS A 170 2.13 0.11 -4.32
CA HIS A 170 0.87 -0.18 -3.62
C HIS A 170 1.05 -1.36 -2.64
N GLU A 171 1.56 -2.48 -3.12
CA GLU A 171 1.80 -3.67 -2.29
C GLU A 171 2.87 -3.44 -1.22
N LEU A 172 3.94 -2.68 -1.54
CA LEU A 172 4.88 -2.24 -0.52
C LEU A 172 4.22 -1.37 0.54
N GLY A 173 3.26 -0.52 0.17
CA GLY A 173 2.45 0.24 1.12
C GLY A 173 1.75 -0.68 2.12
N HIS A 174 1.11 -1.75 1.63
CA HIS A 174 0.51 -2.76 2.51
C HIS A 174 1.56 -3.45 3.39
N ALA A 175 2.66 -3.91 2.81
CA ALA A 175 3.74 -4.55 3.56
C ALA A 175 4.39 -3.62 4.61
N LEU A 176 4.35 -2.32 4.38
CA LEU A 176 4.86 -1.30 5.30
C LEU A 176 3.85 -0.88 6.39
N GLY A 177 2.64 -1.39 6.38
CA GLY A 177 1.67 -1.18 7.45
C GLY A 177 0.41 -0.42 7.05
N MET A 178 0.17 -0.19 5.77
CA MET A 178 -1.09 0.37 5.30
C MET A 178 -2.06 -0.76 4.93
N GLY A 179 -3.08 -0.99 5.75
CA GLY A 179 -4.03 -2.08 5.58
C GLY A 179 -5.14 -1.77 4.60
N SER A 180 -6.16 -1.04 5.03
CA SER A 180 -7.30 -0.69 4.19
C SER A 180 -6.97 0.42 3.22
N HIS A 181 -7.57 0.37 2.03
CA HIS A 181 -7.49 1.44 1.05
C HIS A 181 -8.21 2.70 1.53
N PHE A 182 -7.77 3.83 1.02
CA PHE A 182 -8.37 5.15 1.21
C PHE A 182 -8.25 5.94 -0.11
N GLU A 183 -8.88 7.08 -0.21
CA GLU A 183 -8.84 7.90 -1.44
C GLU A 183 -7.41 8.27 -1.83
N GLY A 184 -6.99 7.79 -3.00
CA GLY A 184 -5.65 7.99 -3.53
C GLY A 184 -4.61 6.96 -3.10
N PHE A 185 -5.03 5.83 -2.53
CA PHE A 185 -4.13 4.71 -2.23
C PHE A 185 -3.55 4.06 -3.49
N GLY A 186 -4.20 4.22 -4.64
CA GLY A 186 -3.80 3.57 -5.89
C GLY A 186 -4.66 2.36 -6.19
N ASP A 187 -5.99 2.52 -6.12
CA ASP A 187 -6.94 1.48 -6.51
C ASP A 187 -6.84 1.19 -8.00
N SER A 188 -7.57 0.21 -8.45
CA SER A 188 -7.72 -0.36 -9.80
C SER A 188 -7.05 0.34 -11.01
N SER A 189 -6.70 1.62 -10.91
CA SER A 189 -5.90 2.39 -11.88
C SER A 189 -4.39 2.34 -11.61
N GLY A 190 -3.97 1.86 -10.43
CA GLY A 190 -2.57 1.83 -10.00
C GLY A 190 -1.99 3.20 -9.61
N ALA A 191 -2.74 4.29 -9.76
CA ALA A 191 -2.21 5.64 -9.55
C ALA A 191 -1.99 5.95 -8.06
N ILE A 192 -0.74 6.09 -7.68
CA ILE A 192 -0.32 6.46 -6.32
C ILE A 192 -0.40 7.98 -6.17
N SER A 193 -1.18 8.47 -5.24
CA SER A 193 -1.41 9.90 -5.03
C SER A 193 -0.55 10.51 -3.92
N SER A 194 -0.59 11.85 -3.81
CA SER A 194 0.02 12.58 -2.70
C SER A 194 -0.52 12.17 -1.32
N ASN A 195 -1.76 11.67 -1.26
CA ASN A 195 -2.37 11.18 -0.01
C ASN A 195 -1.69 9.89 0.46
N PHE A 196 -1.41 8.95 -0.44
CA PHE A 196 -0.65 7.73 -0.14
C PHE A 196 0.71 8.07 0.49
N TRP A 197 1.47 8.97 -0.16
CA TRP A 197 2.78 9.37 0.33
C TRP A 197 2.72 10.05 1.69
N SER A 198 1.71 10.90 1.91
CA SER A 198 1.53 11.61 3.19
C SER A 198 1.09 10.68 4.31
N VAL A 199 0.26 9.68 4.04
CA VAL A 199 -0.08 8.63 5.02
C VAL A 199 1.15 7.81 5.37
N LEU A 200 1.93 7.37 4.38
CA LEU A 200 3.15 6.62 4.63
C LEU A 200 4.19 7.45 5.41
N ALA A 201 4.38 8.73 5.03
CA ALA A 201 5.24 9.65 5.77
C ALA A 201 4.78 9.84 7.22
N THR A 202 3.47 9.95 7.44
CA THR A 202 2.91 10.04 8.79
C THR A 202 3.20 8.78 9.60
N LEU A 203 2.97 7.59 9.06
CA LEU A 203 3.26 6.33 9.77
C LEU A 203 4.73 6.23 10.17
N TYR A 204 5.64 6.62 9.29
CA TYR A 204 7.08 6.46 9.52
C TYR A 204 7.74 7.65 10.23
N SER A 205 7.07 8.78 10.39
CA SER A 205 7.51 9.88 11.27
C SER A 205 7.08 9.71 12.72
N ASN A 206 6.12 8.83 13.00
CA ASN A 206 5.67 8.50 14.35
C ASN A 206 6.28 7.16 14.78
N ALA A 207 6.66 7.01 16.04
CA ALA A 207 7.20 5.75 16.54
C ALA A 207 6.14 4.64 16.53
N ALA A 208 6.56 3.38 16.40
CA ALA A 208 5.67 2.25 16.65
C ALA A 208 5.10 2.36 18.07
N GLY A 209 3.82 2.11 18.23
CA GLY A 209 3.14 2.26 19.52
C GLY A 209 2.69 3.68 19.85
N THR A 210 2.93 4.69 18.99
CA THR A 210 2.39 6.04 19.20
C THR A 210 0.86 5.97 19.31
N PRO A 211 0.26 6.42 20.44
CA PRO A 211 -1.18 6.45 20.58
C PRO A 211 -1.86 7.37 19.56
N ARG A 212 -3.08 7.02 19.15
CA ARG A 212 -3.90 7.78 18.19
C ARG A 212 -3.89 9.28 18.48
N SER A 213 -4.08 9.67 19.73
CA SER A 213 -4.14 11.09 20.15
C SER A 213 -2.82 11.86 19.96
N ASN A 214 -1.72 11.16 19.82
CA ASN A 214 -0.38 11.73 19.79
C ASN A 214 0.25 11.68 18.37
N ILE A 215 -0.51 11.20 17.39
CA ILE A 215 -0.02 11.11 16.01
C ILE A 215 0.13 12.51 15.43
N VAL A 216 1.34 12.80 14.95
CA VAL A 216 1.65 14.04 14.22
C VAL A 216 1.56 13.76 12.72
N ILE A 217 0.69 14.48 12.03
CA ILE A 217 0.54 14.37 10.57
C ILE A 217 1.78 14.93 9.90
N LYS A 218 2.34 14.16 8.97
CA LYS A 218 3.48 14.52 8.16
C LYS A 218 3.13 14.41 6.68
N ARG A 219 3.34 15.48 5.91
CA ARG A 219 3.21 15.43 4.46
C ARG A 219 4.52 14.94 3.85
N ALA A 220 4.39 14.13 2.80
CA ALA A 220 5.54 13.78 1.97
C ALA A 220 6.01 14.98 1.13
N ASN A 221 7.27 14.96 0.78
CA ASN A 221 7.90 15.95 -0.11
C ASN A 221 7.41 15.78 -1.56
#